data_5072e41b1cd0286321f45b9cd029331f
#
_entry.id   5072e41b1cd0286321f45b9cd029331f
#
_cell.length_a   1.000
_cell.length_b   1.000
_cell.length_c   1.000
_cell.angle_alpha   90.00
_cell.angle_beta   90.00
_cell.angle_gamma   90.00
#
_symmetry.space_group_name_H-M   'P 1'
#
loop_
_entity.id
_entity.type
_entity.pdbx_description
1 polymer ?
#
loop_
_entity_poly.entity_id
_entity_poly.type
_entity_poly.pdbx_seq_one_letter_code
_entity_poly.pdbx_strand_id
1 'polypeptide(L)'
;MFDDLTLKETLQALIELKYKNISEEKSSQIKQLLKKMNLEEKADIKAKFLSGGEKRKTEILRSILLDAKFILLDEPFAGVDPISVEEIIKMLKDFKENLGIFISDHNFRDVINVCDEIILLNQGEVLLKGTPNQVKNDPVAKKLYFGELN
;
A
#
# COMPACT_ATOMS: atom_id res chain seq x y z
N MET A 1 -4.23 -14.08 3.79
CA MET A 1 -5.56 -13.89 3.18
C MET A 1 -6.31 -15.20 3.28
N PHE A 2 -7.64 -15.18 3.40
CA PHE A 2 -8.41 -16.44 3.43
C PHE A 2 -8.65 -16.90 2.00
N ASP A 3 -7.86 -17.85 1.53
CA ASP A 3 -7.76 -18.22 0.10
C ASP A 3 -9.06 -18.74 -0.53
N ASP A 4 -9.92 -19.35 0.26
CA ASP A 4 -11.21 -19.89 -0.21
C ASP A 4 -12.39 -18.96 -0.07
N LEU A 5 -12.24 -17.83 0.63
CA LEU A 5 -13.24 -16.76 0.68
C LEU A 5 -13.12 -15.86 -0.54
N THR A 6 -14.23 -15.27 -0.94
CA THR A 6 -14.23 -14.19 -1.92
C THR A 6 -13.57 -12.94 -1.33
N LEU A 7 -13.19 -11.99 -2.19
CA LEU A 7 -12.64 -10.71 -1.73
C LEU A 7 -13.60 -10.01 -0.75
N LYS A 8 -14.88 -9.94 -1.08
CA LYS A 8 -15.92 -9.34 -0.24
C LYS A 8 -16.05 -10.07 1.10
N GLU A 9 -16.16 -11.40 1.09
CA GLU A 9 -16.25 -12.20 2.31
C GLU A 9 -15.00 -12.05 3.20
N THR A 10 -13.80 -11.96 2.60
CA THR A 10 -12.57 -11.70 3.33
C THR A 10 -12.62 -10.36 4.07
N LEU A 11 -13.10 -9.30 3.43
CA LEU A 11 -13.23 -7.98 4.06
C LEU A 11 -14.33 -7.95 5.12
N GLN A 12 -15.45 -8.64 4.88
CA GLN A 12 -16.54 -8.77 5.84
C GLN A 12 -16.11 -9.54 7.10
N ALA A 13 -15.43 -10.68 6.93
CA ALA A 13 -14.93 -11.48 8.05
C ALA A 13 -14.00 -10.68 8.97
N LEU A 14 -13.18 -9.79 8.41
CA LEU A 14 -12.30 -8.92 9.23
C LEU A 14 -13.09 -7.92 10.08
N ILE A 15 -14.15 -7.35 9.51
CA ILE A 15 -15.03 -6.43 10.24
C ILE A 15 -15.74 -7.18 11.38
N GLU A 16 -16.25 -8.38 11.10
CA GLU A 16 -16.92 -9.22 12.11
C GLU A 16 -15.99 -9.58 13.25
N LEU A 17 -14.73 -9.92 12.96
CA LEU A 17 -13.73 -10.24 13.98
C LEU A 17 -13.44 -9.04 14.91
N LYS A 18 -13.44 -7.81 14.38
CA LYS A 18 -13.16 -6.61 15.16
C LYS A 18 -14.40 -6.06 15.89
N TYR A 19 -15.55 -6.00 15.19
CA TYR A 19 -16.73 -5.28 15.66
C TYR A 19 -17.89 -6.18 16.06
N LYS A 20 -17.74 -7.52 15.96
CA LYS A 20 -18.73 -8.57 16.24
C LYS A 20 -19.92 -8.61 15.28
N ASN A 21 -20.32 -7.48 14.67
CA ASN A 21 -21.39 -7.38 13.69
C ASN A 21 -20.97 -6.43 12.56
N ILE A 22 -21.46 -6.69 11.35
CA ILE A 22 -21.30 -5.77 10.22
C ILE A 22 -22.47 -4.79 10.24
N SER A 23 -22.19 -3.51 10.54
CA SER A 23 -23.19 -2.46 10.39
C SER A 23 -23.44 -2.16 8.90
N GLU A 24 -24.59 -1.55 8.59
CA GLU A 24 -24.87 -1.06 7.23
C GLU A 24 -23.82 -0.06 6.77
N GLU A 25 -23.32 0.78 7.68
CA GLU A 25 -22.26 1.74 7.43
C GLU A 25 -20.97 1.04 6.97
N LYS A 26 -20.51 0.00 7.69
CA LYS A 26 -19.32 -0.78 7.33
C LYS A 26 -19.51 -1.54 6.02
N SER A 27 -20.70 -2.06 5.77
CA SER A 27 -21.03 -2.71 4.49
C SER A 27 -20.96 -1.72 3.32
N SER A 28 -21.46 -0.50 3.51
CA SER A 28 -21.34 0.59 2.54
C SER A 28 -19.89 1.02 2.33
N GLN A 29 -19.10 1.11 3.40
CA GLN A 29 -17.68 1.43 3.34
C GLN A 29 -16.90 0.40 2.51
N ILE A 30 -17.16 -0.91 2.66
CA ILE A 30 -16.55 -1.96 1.82
C ILE A 30 -16.83 -1.67 0.34
N LYS A 31 -18.10 -1.43 -0.03
CA LYS A 31 -18.47 -1.17 -1.43
C LYS A 31 -17.75 0.06 -1.99
N GLN A 32 -17.71 1.15 -1.24
CA GLN A 32 -17.05 2.39 -1.66
C GLN A 32 -15.55 2.18 -1.86
N LEU A 33 -14.89 1.45 -0.95
CA LEU A 33 -13.47 1.16 -1.04
C LEU A 33 -13.15 0.25 -2.22
N LEU A 34 -13.93 -0.82 -2.44
CA LEU A 34 -13.76 -1.69 -3.60
C LEU A 34 -13.88 -0.91 -4.91
N LYS A 35 -14.87 -0.03 -5.02
CA LYS A 35 -15.05 0.85 -6.19
C LYS A 35 -13.86 1.79 -6.37
N LYS A 36 -13.42 2.47 -5.29
CA LYS A 36 -12.28 3.39 -5.32
C LYS A 36 -11.00 2.70 -5.79
N MET A 37 -10.86 1.39 -5.54
CA MET A 37 -9.67 0.58 -5.86
C MET A 37 -9.77 -0.19 -7.17
N ASN A 38 -10.84 0.02 -7.97
CA ASN A 38 -11.12 -0.77 -9.17
C ASN A 38 -11.19 -2.28 -8.89
N LEU A 39 -11.74 -2.66 -7.73
CA LEU A 39 -11.90 -4.06 -7.30
C LEU A 39 -13.38 -4.50 -7.22
N GLU A 40 -14.31 -3.65 -7.67
CA GLU A 40 -15.76 -3.94 -7.56
C GLU A 40 -16.14 -5.22 -8.32
N GLU A 41 -15.64 -5.37 -9.54
CA GLU A 41 -15.87 -6.57 -10.36
C GLU A 41 -15.19 -7.84 -9.81
N LYS A 42 -14.26 -7.67 -8.88
CA LYS A 42 -13.54 -8.77 -8.21
C LYS A 42 -14.14 -9.15 -6.86
N ALA A 43 -15.20 -8.45 -6.42
CA ALA A 43 -15.79 -8.65 -5.10
C ALA A 43 -16.17 -10.11 -4.81
N ASP A 44 -16.70 -10.81 -5.80
CA ASP A 44 -17.16 -12.20 -5.68
C ASP A 44 -16.12 -13.22 -6.18
N ILE A 45 -14.91 -12.77 -6.53
CA ILE A 45 -13.79 -13.64 -6.90
C ILE A 45 -13.08 -14.13 -5.63
N LYS A 46 -12.76 -15.43 -5.56
CA LYS A 46 -11.99 -15.98 -4.44
C LYS A 46 -10.59 -15.38 -4.39
N ALA A 47 -10.12 -15.09 -3.17
CA ALA A 47 -8.86 -14.41 -2.93
C ALA A 47 -7.64 -15.09 -3.58
N LYS A 48 -7.64 -16.40 -3.71
CA LYS A 48 -6.58 -17.17 -4.40
C LYS A 48 -6.44 -16.84 -5.88
N PHE A 49 -7.50 -16.38 -6.54
CA PHE A 49 -7.49 -16.05 -7.97
C PHE A 49 -7.20 -14.56 -8.27
N LEU A 50 -7.01 -13.75 -7.25
CA LEU A 50 -6.59 -12.36 -7.42
C LEU A 50 -5.14 -12.29 -7.91
N SER A 51 -4.84 -11.32 -8.78
CA SER A 51 -3.48 -10.98 -9.18
C SER A 51 -2.65 -10.47 -7.99
N GLY A 52 -1.33 -10.37 -8.16
CA GLY A 52 -0.43 -9.83 -7.13
C GLY A 52 -0.81 -8.41 -6.71
N GLY A 53 -1.10 -7.54 -7.66
CA GLY A 53 -1.54 -6.17 -7.42
C GLY A 53 -2.90 -6.09 -6.73
N GLU A 54 -3.87 -6.92 -7.13
CA GLU A 54 -5.20 -7.00 -6.49
C GLU A 54 -5.09 -7.49 -5.04
N LYS A 55 -4.23 -8.48 -4.78
CA LYS A 55 -3.93 -8.97 -3.43
C LYS A 55 -3.32 -7.86 -2.57
N ARG A 56 -2.32 -7.14 -3.10
CA ARG A 56 -1.66 -6.05 -2.38
C ARG A 56 -2.63 -4.91 -2.04
N LYS A 57 -3.47 -4.49 -3.01
CA LYS A 57 -4.54 -3.51 -2.77
C LYS A 57 -5.48 -3.98 -1.67
N THR A 58 -5.87 -5.26 -1.67
CA THR A 58 -6.74 -5.84 -0.64
C THR A 58 -6.10 -5.81 0.74
N GLU A 59 -4.80 -6.11 0.87
CA GLU A 59 -4.09 -6.05 2.15
C GLU A 59 -4.09 -4.64 2.74
N ILE A 60 -3.90 -3.61 1.92
CA ILE A 60 -3.96 -2.22 2.36
C ILE A 60 -5.39 -1.85 2.78
N LEU A 61 -6.41 -2.24 1.98
CA LEU A 61 -7.81 -2.00 2.31
C LEU A 61 -8.22 -2.59 3.66
N ARG A 62 -7.71 -3.77 4.01
CA ARG A 62 -7.95 -4.41 5.32
C ARG A 62 -7.56 -3.48 6.47
N SER A 63 -6.40 -2.86 6.39
CA SER A 63 -5.92 -1.93 7.44
C SER A 63 -6.81 -0.69 7.55
N ILE A 64 -7.30 -0.17 6.42
CA ILE A 64 -8.20 0.97 6.37
C ILE A 64 -9.56 0.63 6.99
N LEU A 65 -10.13 -0.53 6.62
CA LEU A 65 -11.42 -1.01 7.16
C LEU A 65 -11.38 -1.26 8.68
N LEU A 66 -10.19 -1.56 9.20
CA LEU A 66 -9.97 -1.74 10.62
C LEU A 66 -9.66 -0.43 11.37
N ASP A 67 -9.88 0.73 10.74
CA ASP A 67 -9.65 2.07 11.30
C ASP A 67 -8.24 2.21 11.89
N ALA A 68 -7.23 1.66 11.20
CA ALA A 68 -5.85 1.81 11.57
C ALA A 68 -5.44 3.30 11.51
N LYS A 69 -4.61 3.73 12.47
CA LYS A 69 -4.02 5.07 12.47
C LYS A 69 -2.68 5.09 11.75
N PHE A 70 -2.00 3.94 11.74
CA PHE A 70 -0.73 3.73 11.05
C PHE A 70 -0.74 2.38 10.34
N ILE A 71 -0.09 2.33 9.19
CA ILE A 71 0.22 1.08 8.47
C ILE A 71 1.72 1.00 8.19
N LEU A 72 2.24 -0.20 8.30
CA LEU A 72 3.61 -0.54 7.93
C LEU A 72 3.55 -1.42 6.70
N LEU A 73 4.16 -0.99 5.62
CA LEU A 73 4.20 -1.69 4.35
C LEU A 73 5.64 -2.08 4.05
N ASP A 74 5.89 -3.38 4.05
CA ASP A 74 7.19 -3.93 3.69
C ASP A 74 7.16 -4.40 2.25
N GLU A 75 8.03 -3.82 1.42
CA GLU A 75 8.14 -4.04 -0.02
C GLU A 75 6.77 -4.07 -0.76
N PRO A 76 5.92 -3.02 -0.63
CA PRO A 76 4.56 -3.05 -1.18
C PRO A 76 4.52 -3.12 -2.71
N PHE A 77 5.60 -2.81 -3.38
CA PHE A 77 5.69 -2.78 -4.84
C PHE A 77 6.39 -4.02 -5.43
N ALA A 78 7.00 -4.87 -4.59
CA ALA A 78 7.73 -6.04 -5.05
C ALA A 78 6.80 -7.07 -5.73
N GLY A 79 7.20 -7.52 -6.93
CA GLY A 79 6.44 -8.54 -7.68
C GLY A 79 5.08 -8.09 -8.20
N VAL A 80 4.81 -6.78 -8.20
CA VAL A 80 3.58 -6.18 -8.71
C VAL A 80 3.85 -5.60 -10.10
N ASP A 81 2.89 -5.74 -11.01
CA ASP A 81 3.00 -5.15 -12.35
C ASP A 81 2.97 -3.61 -12.30
N PRO A 82 3.57 -2.90 -13.29
CA PRO A 82 3.69 -1.45 -13.26
C PRO A 82 2.36 -0.69 -13.15
N ILE A 83 1.30 -1.19 -13.78
CA ILE A 83 -0.02 -0.54 -13.74
C ILE A 83 -0.59 -0.63 -12.32
N SER A 84 -0.51 -1.81 -11.70
CA SER A 84 -0.93 -2.01 -10.32
C SER A 84 -0.10 -1.20 -9.33
N VAL A 85 1.21 -1.01 -9.58
CA VAL A 85 2.08 -0.13 -8.77
C VAL A 85 1.57 1.31 -8.80
N GLU A 86 1.26 1.86 -9.98
CA GLU A 86 0.70 3.21 -10.11
C GLU A 86 -0.64 3.36 -9.37
N GLU A 87 -1.51 2.35 -9.45
CA GLU A 87 -2.77 2.33 -8.72
C GLU A 87 -2.56 2.30 -7.20
N ILE A 88 -1.60 1.50 -6.70
CA ILE A 88 -1.25 1.45 -5.28
C ILE A 88 -0.68 2.80 -4.81
N ILE A 89 0.22 3.42 -5.57
CA ILE A 89 0.77 4.75 -5.26
C ILE A 89 -0.35 5.78 -5.16
N LYS A 90 -1.27 5.80 -6.12
CA LYS A 90 -2.42 6.70 -6.10
C LYS A 90 -3.28 6.48 -4.85
N MET A 91 -3.57 5.22 -4.54
CA MET A 91 -4.32 4.84 -3.35
C MET A 91 -3.65 5.33 -2.06
N LEU A 92 -2.35 5.10 -1.90
CA LEU A 92 -1.60 5.52 -0.72
C LEU A 92 -1.60 7.05 -0.57
N LYS A 93 -1.47 7.79 -1.67
CA LYS A 93 -1.58 9.27 -1.67
C LYS A 93 -2.95 9.75 -1.18
N ASP A 94 -4.02 9.07 -1.59
CA ASP A 94 -5.38 9.43 -1.17
C ASP A 94 -5.61 9.19 0.33
N PHE A 95 -4.95 8.19 0.92
CA PHE A 95 -5.15 7.83 2.32
C PHE A 95 -4.18 8.51 3.29
N LYS A 96 -3.02 8.98 2.85
CA LYS A 96 -1.99 9.52 3.73
C LYS A 96 -2.40 10.78 4.51
N GLU A 97 -3.44 11.50 4.10
CA GLU A 97 -3.96 12.65 4.83
C GLU A 97 -4.57 12.26 6.18
N ASN A 98 -5.10 11.04 6.29
CA ASN A 98 -5.80 10.54 7.47
C ASN A 98 -5.16 9.29 8.08
N LEU A 99 -4.08 8.79 7.48
CA LEU A 99 -3.42 7.55 7.82
C LEU A 99 -1.91 7.73 7.79
N GLY A 100 -1.24 7.46 8.90
CA GLY A 100 0.22 7.39 8.91
C GLY A 100 0.67 6.17 8.11
N ILE A 101 1.56 6.37 7.13
CA ILE A 101 2.04 5.30 6.26
C ILE A 101 3.56 5.25 6.35
N PHE A 102 4.10 4.11 6.74
CA PHE A 102 5.52 3.81 6.69
C PHE A 102 5.75 2.75 5.63
N ILE A 103 6.68 3.02 4.71
CA ILE A 103 7.03 2.12 3.60
C ILE A 103 8.51 1.78 3.71
N SER A 104 8.85 0.49 3.71
CA SER A 104 10.18 0.01 3.40
C SER A 104 10.18 -0.60 2.01
N ASP A 105 11.03 -0.14 1.12
CA ASP A 105 11.16 -0.67 -0.24
C ASP A 105 12.54 -0.35 -0.80
N HIS A 106 13.05 -1.22 -1.64
CA HIS A 106 14.31 -1.01 -2.35
C HIS A 106 14.10 -0.29 -3.69
N ASN A 107 12.86 -0.16 -4.17
CA ASN A 107 12.54 0.58 -5.39
C ASN A 107 12.36 2.06 -5.09
N PHE A 108 13.47 2.78 -5.10
CA PHE A 108 13.49 4.21 -4.83
C PHE A 108 12.53 5.03 -5.72
N ARG A 109 12.33 4.62 -6.99
CA ARG A 109 11.47 5.36 -7.94
C ARG A 109 10.03 5.40 -7.47
N ASP A 110 9.54 4.28 -6.93
CA ASP A 110 8.16 4.19 -6.46
C ASP A 110 7.98 4.88 -5.11
N VAL A 111 8.97 4.71 -4.20
CA VAL A 111 8.98 5.36 -2.88
C VAL A 111 8.96 6.89 -3.01
N ILE A 112 9.79 7.48 -3.89
CA ILE A 112 9.87 8.94 -4.09
C ILE A 112 8.56 9.54 -4.59
N ASN A 113 7.75 8.74 -5.27
CA ASN A 113 6.48 9.18 -5.80
C ASN A 113 5.35 9.22 -4.77
N VAL A 114 5.50 8.59 -3.61
CA VAL A 114 4.42 8.47 -2.61
C VAL A 114 4.75 9.13 -1.27
N CYS A 115 6.02 9.09 -0.84
CA CYS A 115 6.44 9.52 0.48
C CYS A 115 6.63 11.05 0.56
N ASP A 116 6.36 11.62 1.74
CA ASP A 116 6.64 13.03 2.05
C ASP A 116 8.04 13.20 2.64
N GLU A 117 8.54 12.15 3.31
CA GLU A 117 9.88 12.09 3.88
C GLU A 117 10.50 10.73 3.55
N ILE A 118 11.78 10.70 3.26
CA ILE A 118 12.55 9.51 2.94
C ILE A 118 13.74 9.40 3.88
N ILE A 119 13.99 8.19 4.36
CA ILE A 119 15.18 7.82 5.13
C ILE A 119 15.93 6.77 4.33
N LEU A 120 17.17 7.06 3.96
CA LEU A 120 18.06 6.08 3.33
C LEU A 120 18.86 5.34 4.40
N LEU A 121 18.78 4.02 4.35
CA LEU A 121 19.54 3.13 5.21
C LEU A 121 20.61 2.41 4.41
N ASN A 122 21.79 2.29 4.99
CA ASN A 122 22.85 1.45 4.46
C ASN A 122 23.62 0.80 5.61
N GLN A 123 23.80 -0.52 5.57
CA GLN A 123 24.51 -1.30 6.57
C GLN A 123 24.05 -1.03 8.03
N GLY A 124 22.73 -0.78 8.21
CA GLY A 124 22.15 -0.51 9.53
C GLY A 124 22.26 0.94 10.02
N GLU A 125 22.85 1.84 9.23
CA GLU A 125 23.00 3.25 9.56
C GLU A 125 22.11 4.14 8.67
N VAL A 126 21.63 5.24 9.26
CA VAL A 126 20.90 6.28 8.51
C VAL A 126 21.92 7.14 7.77
N LEU A 127 21.96 7.05 6.46
CA LEU A 127 22.84 7.86 5.63
C LEU A 127 22.28 9.25 5.35
N LEU A 128 20.99 9.33 5.12
CA LEU A 128 20.34 10.55 4.69
C LEU A 128 18.86 10.50 5.10
N LYS A 129 18.34 11.67 5.49
CA LYS A 129 16.93 11.89 5.76
C LYS A 129 16.52 13.22 5.13
N GLY A 130 15.38 13.23 4.42
CA GLY A 130 14.90 14.46 3.81
C GLY A 130 13.64 14.25 2.96
N THR A 131 13.20 15.33 2.34
CA THR A 131 12.12 15.27 1.36
C THR A 131 12.55 14.52 0.10
N PRO A 132 11.62 14.01 -0.71
CA PRO A 132 11.92 13.36 -1.98
C PRO A 132 12.88 14.16 -2.87
N ASN A 133 12.69 15.48 -2.96
CA ASN A 133 13.54 16.34 -3.78
C ASN A 133 14.97 16.48 -3.20
N GLN A 134 15.11 16.57 -1.88
CA GLN A 134 16.41 16.61 -1.24
C GLN A 134 17.18 15.31 -1.47
N VAL A 135 16.54 14.16 -1.20
CA VAL A 135 17.16 12.85 -1.37
C VAL A 135 17.51 12.58 -2.83
N LYS A 136 16.63 12.91 -3.78
CA LYS A 136 16.89 12.74 -5.21
C LYS A 136 18.10 13.52 -5.71
N ASN A 137 18.38 14.69 -5.12
CA ASN A 137 19.46 15.56 -5.55
C ASN A 137 20.76 15.36 -4.75
N ASP A 138 20.72 14.55 -3.70
CA ASP A 138 21.88 14.29 -2.86
C ASP A 138 22.94 13.44 -3.60
N PRO A 139 24.23 13.82 -3.55
CA PRO A 139 25.31 13.09 -4.23
C PRO A 139 25.50 11.65 -3.73
N VAL A 140 25.28 11.39 -2.43
CA VAL A 140 25.40 10.06 -1.84
C VAL A 140 24.27 9.16 -2.33
N ALA A 141 23.03 9.68 -2.32
CA ALA A 141 21.86 8.97 -2.84
C ALA A 141 22.04 8.65 -4.34
N LYS A 142 22.52 9.62 -5.13
CA LYS A 142 22.79 9.40 -6.56
C LYS A 142 23.79 8.28 -6.79
N LYS A 143 24.89 8.27 -6.08
CA LYS A 143 25.93 7.26 -6.23
C LYS A 143 25.47 5.85 -5.83
N LEU A 144 24.70 5.72 -4.75
CA LEU A 144 24.33 4.43 -4.17
C LEU A 144 23.07 3.80 -4.83
N TYR A 145 22.11 4.62 -5.23
CA TYR A 145 20.79 4.14 -5.64
C TYR A 145 20.43 4.41 -7.10
N PHE A 146 21.07 5.41 -7.73
CA PHE A 146 20.75 5.73 -9.13
C PHE A 146 21.82 5.24 -10.11
N GLY A 147 22.99 4.81 -9.61
CA GLY A 147 24.17 4.63 -10.44
C GLY A 147 24.62 5.99 -11.00
N GLU A 148 25.86 6.12 -11.40
CA GLU A 148 26.28 7.24 -12.24
C GLU A 148 25.53 7.12 -13.57
N LEU A 149 24.46 7.88 -13.73
CA LEU A 149 23.92 8.19 -15.04
C LEU A 149 24.92 9.13 -15.70
N ASN A 150 25.94 8.53 -16.33
CA ASN A 150 26.76 9.20 -17.32
C ASN A 150 25.91 9.57 -18.54
#